data_5d4eafcc897fa4fb6d042e3dd47693b3
#
_entry.id   5d4eafcc897fa4fb6d042e3dd47693b3
#
_cell.length_a   1.000
_cell.length_b   1.000
_cell.length_c   1.000
_cell.angle_alpha   90.00
_cell.angle_beta   90.00
_cell.angle_gamma   90.00
#
_symmetry.space_group_name_H-M   'P 1'
#
loop_
_entity.id
_entity.type
_entity.pdbx_description
1 polymer ?
#
loop_
_entity_poly.entity_id
_entity_poly.type
_entity_poly.pdbx_seq_one_letter_code
_entity_poly.pdbx_strand_id
1 'polypeptide(L)'
;MNAKPVSIVMVEDDEGHARLIERNIRRAGVNNEIVAFKDGTSALAYLLGADGSGEESSARSLLILLDLNLPDMTGVDILAKVKSNTHLKRSPVIVLTTTDDQREIKRCYDLGANVYITKPVNYESFANAIQQLGLFLSVMQVPATD
;
A
#
# COMPACT_ATOMS: atom_id res chain seq x y z
N MET A 1 14.42 22.01 4.51
CA MET A 1 13.27 21.50 3.76
C MET A 1 12.63 20.33 4.48
N ASN A 2 11.34 20.35 4.55
CA ASN A 2 10.63 19.33 5.28
C ASN A 2 10.36 18.11 4.44
N ALA A 3 10.56 16.94 5.01
CA ALA A 3 10.14 15.72 4.36
C ALA A 3 8.62 15.64 4.41
N LYS A 4 8.01 15.17 3.34
CA LYS A 4 6.57 14.95 3.33
C LYS A 4 6.26 13.63 4.02
N PRO A 5 5.22 13.59 4.85
CA PRO A 5 4.81 12.34 5.44
C PRO A 5 4.30 11.38 4.36
N VAL A 6 4.45 10.10 4.63
CA VAL A 6 3.96 9.08 3.72
C VAL A 6 2.44 9.03 3.81
N SER A 7 1.76 9.05 2.67
CA SER A 7 0.33 8.78 2.60
C SER A 7 0.13 7.30 2.34
N ILE A 8 -0.80 6.70 3.05
CA ILE A 8 -1.09 5.28 2.91
C ILE A 8 -2.30 5.14 1.98
N VAL A 9 -2.12 4.44 0.86
CA VAL A 9 -3.22 4.12 -0.05
C VAL A 9 -3.63 2.69 0.23
N MET A 10 -4.87 2.49 0.67
CA MET A 10 -5.36 1.17 1.03
C MET A 10 -6.44 0.75 0.03
N VAL A 11 -6.21 -0.37 -0.66
CA VAL A 11 -7.15 -0.91 -1.63
C VAL A 11 -7.71 -2.20 -1.07
N GLU A 12 -8.93 -2.15 -0.56
CA GLU A 12 -9.57 -3.25 0.15
C GLU A 12 -11.08 -3.13 0.00
N ASP A 13 -11.73 -4.14 -0.61
CA ASP A 13 -13.16 -4.06 -0.87
C ASP A 13 -14.04 -4.45 0.32
N ASP A 14 -13.52 -5.24 1.25
CA ASP A 14 -14.28 -5.65 2.42
C ASP A 14 -14.18 -4.59 3.51
N GLU A 15 -15.32 -4.01 3.85
CA GLU A 15 -15.36 -2.91 4.80
C GLU A 15 -14.88 -3.31 6.19
N GLY A 16 -15.22 -4.52 6.61
CA GLY A 16 -14.76 -5.04 7.90
C GLY A 16 -13.26 -5.22 7.95
N HIS A 17 -12.69 -5.78 6.87
CA HIS A 17 -11.23 -5.91 6.76
C HIS A 17 -10.56 -4.54 6.74
N ALA A 18 -11.13 -3.61 5.99
CA ALA A 18 -10.55 -2.25 5.90
C ALA A 18 -10.49 -1.59 7.28
N ARG A 19 -11.57 -1.70 8.05
CA ARG A 19 -11.59 -1.12 9.40
C ARG A 19 -10.60 -1.80 10.33
N LEU A 20 -10.46 -3.12 10.23
CA LEU A 20 -9.51 -3.85 11.06
C LEU A 20 -8.08 -3.47 10.71
N ILE A 21 -7.76 -3.36 9.42
CA ILE A 21 -6.45 -2.95 8.96
C ILE A 21 -6.14 -1.55 9.49
N GLU A 22 -7.06 -0.63 9.32
CA GLU A 22 -6.85 0.75 9.79
C GLU A 22 -6.63 0.79 11.29
N ARG A 23 -7.43 0.06 12.06
CA ARG A 23 -7.28 0.00 13.51
C ARG A 23 -5.90 -0.49 13.90
N ASN A 24 -5.40 -1.52 13.23
CA ASN A 24 -4.11 -2.08 13.55
C ASN A 24 -2.96 -1.17 13.13
N ILE A 25 -3.13 -0.42 12.05
CA ILE A 25 -2.18 0.60 11.65
C ILE A 25 -2.07 1.65 12.75
N ARG A 26 -3.21 2.15 13.21
CA ARG A 26 -3.23 3.16 14.28
C ARG A 26 -2.66 2.62 15.57
N ARG A 27 -2.95 1.35 15.88
CA ARG A 27 -2.44 0.71 17.09
C ARG A 27 -0.91 0.57 17.05
N ALA A 28 -0.34 0.42 15.85
CA ALA A 28 1.11 0.36 15.69
C ALA A 28 1.78 1.72 15.83
N GLY A 29 1.01 2.77 16.10
CA GLY A 29 1.55 4.11 16.30
C GLY A 29 1.65 4.93 15.02
N VAL A 30 1.06 4.44 13.94
CA VAL A 30 1.11 5.12 12.64
C VAL A 30 -0.11 6.01 12.51
N ASN A 31 0.11 7.31 12.38
CA ASN A 31 -0.97 8.31 12.31
C ASN A 31 -1.06 8.98 10.94
N ASN A 32 -0.37 8.43 9.95
CA ASN A 32 -0.37 8.99 8.61
C ASN A 32 -1.75 8.91 7.96
N GLU A 33 -1.99 9.78 7.00
CA GLU A 33 -3.24 9.78 6.25
C GLU A 33 -3.45 8.45 5.55
N ILE A 34 -4.68 7.94 5.60
CA ILE A 34 -5.05 6.73 4.88
C ILE A 34 -6.12 7.10 3.87
N VAL A 35 -5.83 6.89 2.59
CA VAL A 35 -6.79 7.10 1.50
C VAL A 35 -7.26 5.72 1.08
N ALA A 36 -8.55 5.44 1.28
CA ALA A 36 -9.09 4.09 1.09
C ALA A 36 -9.91 3.99 -0.19
N PHE A 37 -9.76 2.87 -0.88
CA PHE A 37 -10.51 2.55 -2.09
C PHE A 37 -11.09 1.15 -1.97
N LYS A 38 -12.29 0.95 -2.48
CA LYS A 38 -12.99 -0.32 -2.41
C LYS A 38 -12.88 -1.14 -3.67
N ASP A 39 -12.31 -0.58 -4.73
CA ASP A 39 -12.17 -1.26 -6.01
C ASP A 39 -10.90 -0.82 -6.70
N GLY A 40 -10.49 -1.60 -7.70
CA GLY A 40 -9.26 -1.34 -8.40
C GLY A 40 -9.34 -0.16 -9.34
N THR A 41 -10.50 0.05 -9.96
CA THR A 41 -10.68 1.15 -10.92
C THR A 41 -10.45 2.50 -10.24
N SER A 42 -11.10 2.71 -9.10
CA SER A 42 -10.95 3.96 -8.34
C SER A 42 -9.52 4.15 -7.86
N ALA A 43 -8.91 3.07 -7.38
CA ALA A 43 -7.54 3.14 -6.88
C ALA A 43 -6.57 3.52 -8.00
N LEU A 44 -6.70 2.88 -9.17
CA LEU A 44 -5.84 3.18 -10.30
C LEU A 44 -6.05 4.60 -10.81
N ALA A 45 -7.29 5.07 -10.83
CA ALA A 45 -7.58 6.45 -11.25
C ALA A 45 -6.86 7.44 -10.33
N TYR A 46 -6.88 7.18 -9.04
CA TYR A 46 -6.17 8.01 -8.07
C TYR A 46 -4.65 7.96 -8.28
N LEU A 47 -4.12 6.75 -8.42
CA LEU A 47 -2.68 6.55 -8.52
C LEU A 47 -2.12 7.12 -9.83
N LEU A 48 -2.81 6.90 -10.93
CA LEU A 48 -2.35 7.37 -12.24
C LEU A 48 -2.60 8.86 -12.45
N GLY A 49 -3.59 9.41 -11.75
CA GLY A 49 -3.90 10.83 -11.85
C GLY A 49 -4.65 11.21 -13.10
N ALA A 50 -4.95 12.49 -13.23
CA ALA A 50 -5.78 13.00 -14.34
C ALA A 50 -5.13 12.79 -15.69
N ASP A 51 -3.81 12.85 -15.77
CA ASP A 51 -3.09 12.69 -17.05
C ASP A 51 -2.67 11.24 -17.29
N GLY A 52 -2.93 10.33 -16.34
CA GLY A 52 -2.60 8.91 -16.48
C GLY A 52 -1.13 8.57 -16.29
N SER A 53 -0.28 9.54 -15.98
CA SER A 53 1.16 9.30 -15.91
C SER A 53 1.64 8.79 -14.55
N GLY A 54 0.87 9.05 -13.49
CA GLY A 54 1.30 8.75 -12.14
C GLY A 54 2.23 9.79 -11.54
N GLU A 55 2.57 10.81 -12.29
CA GLU A 55 3.53 11.82 -11.83
C GLU A 55 3.02 12.59 -10.61
N GLU A 56 1.76 12.99 -10.64
CA GLU A 56 1.17 13.74 -9.54
C GLU A 56 1.19 12.94 -8.25
N SER A 57 0.81 11.67 -8.32
CA SER A 57 0.81 10.80 -7.15
C SER A 57 2.22 10.55 -6.64
N SER A 58 3.17 10.37 -7.55
CA SER A 58 4.56 10.10 -7.15
C SER A 58 5.22 11.30 -6.49
N ALA A 59 4.69 12.49 -6.70
CA ALA A 59 5.18 13.68 -6.00
C ALA A 59 4.89 13.58 -4.50
N ARG A 60 3.96 12.72 -4.10
CA ARG A 60 3.72 12.38 -2.71
C ARG A 60 4.49 11.12 -2.39
N SER A 61 4.87 10.94 -1.14
CA SER A 61 5.44 9.68 -0.72
C SER A 61 4.28 8.74 -0.41
N LEU A 62 4.22 7.60 -1.08
CA LEU A 62 3.10 6.67 -0.95
C LEU A 62 3.55 5.33 -0.39
N LEU A 63 2.71 4.74 0.44
CA LEU A 63 2.80 3.33 0.82
C LEU A 63 1.47 2.72 0.40
N ILE A 64 1.52 1.68 -0.45
CA ILE A 64 0.31 1.08 -0.99
C ILE A 64 0.05 -0.25 -0.30
N LEU A 65 -1.13 -0.37 0.30
CA LEU A 65 -1.62 -1.62 0.88
C LEU A 65 -2.65 -2.18 -0.09
N LEU A 66 -2.41 -3.36 -0.60
CA LEU A 66 -3.15 -3.86 -1.75
C LEU A 66 -3.69 -5.27 -1.50
N ASP A 67 -5.01 -5.39 -1.47
CA ASP A 67 -5.65 -6.70 -1.46
C ASP A 67 -5.63 -7.27 -2.87
N LEU A 68 -5.43 -8.56 -3.00
CA LEU A 68 -5.43 -9.22 -4.29
C LEU A 68 -6.84 -9.51 -4.81
N ASN A 69 -7.82 -9.63 -3.91
CA ASN A 69 -9.19 -9.99 -4.30
C ASN A 69 -10.07 -8.75 -4.33
N LEU A 70 -10.21 -8.16 -5.50
CA LEU A 70 -11.03 -6.97 -5.69
C LEU A 70 -12.20 -7.30 -6.61
N PRO A 71 -13.30 -6.53 -6.55
CA PRO A 71 -14.50 -6.89 -7.32
C PRO A 71 -14.36 -6.70 -8.81
N ASP A 72 -13.54 -5.76 -9.27
CA ASP A 72 -13.46 -5.39 -10.67
C ASP A 72 -12.16 -5.82 -11.36
N MET A 73 -11.16 -6.22 -10.60
CA MET A 73 -9.89 -6.69 -11.15
C MET A 73 -9.10 -7.38 -10.06
N THR A 74 -8.01 -8.03 -10.42
CA THR A 74 -7.14 -8.61 -9.39
C THR A 74 -6.15 -7.56 -8.92
N GLY A 75 -5.75 -7.65 -7.65
CA GLY A 75 -4.71 -6.77 -7.14
C GLY A 75 -3.38 -6.98 -7.84
N VAL A 76 -3.16 -8.17 -8.42
CA VAL A 76 -1.97 -8.45 -9.20
C VAL A 76 -1.86 -7.49 -10.38
N ASP A 77 -3.00 -7.18 -11.02
CA ASP A 77 -3.02 -6.23 -12.13
C ASP A 77 -2.61 -4.83 -11.68
N ILE A 78 -3.08 -4.42 -10.51
CA ILE A 78 -2.70 -3.12 -9.95
C ILE A 78 -1.21 -3.09 -9.64
N LEU A 79 -0.71 -4.15 -9.00
CA LEU A 79 0.71 -4.28 -8.67
C LEU A 79 1.57 -4.16 -9.92
N ALA A 80 1.19 -4.88 -10.98
CA ALA A 80 1.94 -4.84 -12.23
C ALA A 80 1.95 -3.42 -12.82
N LYS A 81 0.82 -2.74 -12.80
CA LYS A 81 0.73 -1.37 -13.34
C LYS A 81 1.56 -0.38 -12.53
N VAL A 82 1.52 -0.49 -11.21
CA VAL A 82 2.31 0.38 -10.34
C VAL A 82 3.80 0.17 -10.57
N LYS A 83 4.21 -1.08 -10.58
CA LYS A 83 5.65 -1.40 -10.66
C LYS A 83 6.22 -1.23 -12.06
N SER A 84 5.38 -1.17 -13.08
CA SER A 84 5.84 -0.86 -14.43
C SER A 84 5.73 0.64 -14.76
N ASN A 85 5.13 1.43 -13.88
CA ASN A 85 4.98 2.86 -14.11
C ASN A 85 6.26 3.59 -13.68
N THR A 86 6.80 4.41 -14.55
CA THR A 86 8.06 5.12 -14.31
C THR A 86 8.01 5.96 -13.03
N HIS A 87 6.87 6.58 -12.76
CA HIS A 87 6.73 7.46 -11.60
C HIS A 87 6.35 6.72 -10.33
N LEU A 88 5.54 5.66 -10.44
CA LEU A 88 4.98 4.97 -9.26
C LEU A 88 5.83 3.81 -8.77
N LYS A 89 6.74 3.29 -9.58
CA LYS A 89 7.45 2.04 -9.26
C LYS A 89 8.26 2.11 -7.98
N ARG A 90 8.57 3.30 -7.49
CA ARG A 90 9.33 3.48 -6.25
C ARG A 90 8.46 3.34 -5.01
N SER A 91 7.15 3.41 -5.16
CA SER A 91 6.24 3.33 -4.03
C SER A 91 6.25 1.91 -3.48
N PRO A 92 6.52 1.72 -2.19
CA PRO A 92 6.45 0.38 -1.61
C PRO A 92 5.02 -0.15 -1.67
N VAL A 93 4.90 -1.44 -1.96
CA VAL A 93 3.60 -2.12 -2.00
C VAL A 93 3.63 -3.28 -1.02
N ILE A 94 2.70 -3.29 -0.09
CA ILE A 94 2.45 -4.40 0.80
C ILE A 94 1.20 -5.10 0.30
N VAL A 95 1.33 -6.36 -0.10
CA VAL A 95 0.20 -7.15 -0.56
C VAL A 95 -0.47 -7.79 0.66
N LEU A 96 -1.78 -7.63 0.75
CA LEU A 96 -2.59 -8.19 1.83
C LEU A 96 -3.61 -9.14 1.22
N THR A 97 -3.64 -10.39 1.67
CA THR A 97 -4.59 -11.34 1.08
C THR A 97 -4.82 -12.50 2.01
N THR A 98 -5.91 -13.25 1.77
CA THR A 98 -6.19 -14.47 2.52
C THR A 98 -5.47 -15.68 1.97
N THR A 99 -4.90 -15.60 0.76
CA THR A 99 -4.23 -16.74 0.16
C THR A 99 -2.80 -16.90 0.67
N ASP A 100 -2.38 -18.14 0.87
CA ASP A 100 -1.01 -18.47 1.22
C ASP A 100 -0.37 -19.35 0.13
N ASP A 101 -0.95 -19.36 -1.08
CA ASP A 101 -0.42 -20.12 -2.20
C ASP A 101 0.97 -19.60 -2.57
N GLN A 102 1.96 -20.47 -2.49
CA GLN A 102 3.35 -20.08 -2.71
C GLN A 102 3.60 -19.54 -4.11
N ARG A 103 2.86 -20.03 -5.11
CA ARG A 103 3.00 -19.52 -6.47
C ARG A 103 2.49 -18.09 -6.59
N GLU A 104 1.40 -17.79 -5.90
CA GLU A 104 0.85 -16.45 -5.88
C GLU A 104 1.80 -15.48 -5.17
N ILE A 105 2.34 -15.91 -4.04
CA ILE A 105 3.30 -15.11 -3.29
C ILE A 105 4.53 -14.81 -4.14
N LYS A 106 5.08 -15.86 -4.79
CA LYS A 106 6.24 -15.68 -5.63
C LYS A 106 5.96 -14.73 -6.79
N ARG A 107 4.78 -14.87 -7.39
CA ARG A 107 4.38 -14.00 -8.50
C ARG A 107 4.35 -12.54 -8.07
N CYS A 108 3.80 -12.27 -6.89
CA CYS A 108 3.75 -10.91 -6.38
C CYS A 108 5.14 -10.34 -6.17
N TYR A 109 6.05 -11.10 -5.57
CA TYR A 109 7.41 -10.64 -5.37
C TYR A 109 8.13 -10.44 -6.70
N ASP A 110 7.91 -11.33 -7.66
CA ASP A 110 8.52 -11.20 -8.99
C ASP A 110 8.04 -9.93 -9.69
N LEU A 111 6.81 -9.50 -9.42
CA LEU A 111 6.27 -8.26 -9.99
C LEU A 111 6.72 -7.02 -9.24
N GLY A 112 7.39 -7.19 -8.12
CA GLY A 112 7.95 -6.07 -7.40
C GLY A 112 7.30 -5.74 -6.07
N ALA A 113 6.41 -6.61 -5.55
CA ALA A 113 5.86 -6.40 -4.22
C ALA A 113 6.99 -6.37 -3.21
N ASN A 114 6.90 -5.46 -2.26
CA ASN A 114 7.93 -5.28 -1.26
C ASN A 114 7.73 -6.21 -0.06
N VAL A 115 6.47 -6.40 0.34
CA VAL A 115 6.13 -7.29 1.45
C VAL A 115 4.80 -7.94 1.13
N TYR A 116 4.61 -9.16 1.64
CA TYR A 116 3.38 -9.92 1.48
C TYR A 116 2.91 -10.32 2.87
N ILE A 117 1.68 -9.99 3.21
CA ILE A 117 1.11 -10.33 4.51
C ILE A 117 -0.16 -11.12 4.30
N THR A 118 -0.25 -12.31 4.91
CA THR A 118 -1.47 -13.09 4.89
C THR A 118 -2.41 -12.57 5.97
N LYS A 119 -3.65 -12.34 5.61
CA LYS A 119 -4.66 -11.88 6.57
C LYS A 119 -4.96 -12.97 7.59
N PRO A 120 -5.29 -12.60 8.82
CA PRO A 120 -5.58 -11.24 9.29
C PRO A 120 -4.30 -10.44 9.56
N VAL A 121 -4.37 -9.14 9.27
CA VAL A 121 -3.25 -8.23 9.48
C VAL A 121 -3.35 -7.71 10.90
N ASN A 122 -2.43 -8.11 11.76
CA ASN A 122 -2.37 -7.57 13.10
C ASN A 122 -1.32 -6.47 13.17
N TYR A 123 -1.29 -5.76 14.31
CA TYR A 123 -0.39 -4.62 14.40
C TYR A 123 1.08 -5.02 14.34
N GLU A 124 1.42 -6.21 14.82
CA GLU A 124 2.80 -6.69 14.78
C GLU A 124 3.26 -6.97 13.36
N SER A 125 2.41 -7.61 12.56
CA SER A 125 2.72 -7.86 11.15
C SER A 125 2.96 -6.56 10.41
N PHE A 126 2.11 -5.57 10.66
CA PHE A 126 2.24 -4.29 10.00
C PHE A 126 3.50 -3.55 10.44
N ALA A 127 3.75 -3.51 11.75
CA ALA A 127 4.94 -2.85 12.29
C ALA A 127 6.22 -3.49 11.74
N ASN A 128 6.25 -4.82 11.66
CA ASN A 128 7.40 -5.52 11.09
C ASN A 128 7.61 -5.17 9.63
N ALA A 129 6.52 -5.05 8.87
CA ALA A 129 6.61 -4.69 7.46
C ALA A 129 7.18 -3.29 7.28
N ILE A 130 6.72 -2.34 8.09
CA ILE A 130 7.21 -0.96 8.04
C ILE A 130 8.71 -0.92 8.36
N GLN A 131 9.12 -1.67 9.37
CA GLN A 131 10.52 -1.74 9.75
C GLN A 131 11.37 -2.37 8.66
N GLN A 132 10.87 -3.45 8.07
CA GLN A 132 11.54 -4.15 6.98
C GLN A 132 11.74 -3.26 5.76
N LEU A 133 10.78 -2.37 5.50
CA LEU A 133 10.86 -1.45 4.38
C LEU A 133 11.74 -0.25 4.66
N GLY A 134 12.21 -0.08 5.89
CA GLY A 134 13.01 1.07 6.25
C GLY A 134 12.21 2.36 6.28
N LEU A 135 10.90 2.27 6.46
CA LEU A 135 10.02 3.43 6.45
C LEU A 135 9.68 3.94 7.84
N PHE A 136 10.33 3.40 8.85
CA PHE A 136 9.96 3.68 10.22
C PHE A 136 9.84 5.18 10.51
N LEU A 137 10.85 5.95 10.14
CA LEU A 137 10.85 7.38 10.42
C LEU A 137 9.81 8.14 9.61
N SER A 138 9.56 7.68 8.38
CA SER A 138 8.62 8.36 7.49
C SER A 138 7.17 8.07 7.85
N VAL A 139 6.90 6.89 8.43
CA VAL A 139 5.54 6.44 8.71
C VAL A 139 5.21 6.59 10.18
N MET A 140 6.10 6.15 11.07
CA MET A 140 5.84 6.11 12.50
C MET A 140 6.03 7.46 13.19
N GLN A 141 6.79 8.36 12.60
CA GLN A 141 7.07 9.65 13.19
C GLN A 141 6.63 10.76 12.25
N VAL A 142 6.01 11.75 12.82
CA VAL A 142 5.75 12.96 12.07
C VAL A 142 7.09 13.57 11.73
N PRO A 143 7.35 13.86 10.48
CA PRO A 143 8.61 14.48 10.09
C PRO A 143 8.81 15.76 10.84
N ALA A 144 10.01 15.93 11.29
CA ALA A 144 10.40 17.18 11.89
C ALA A 144 10.25 18.25 10.86
N THR A 145 10.09 19.33 11.19
CA THR A 145 10.12 20.23 10.20
C THR A 145 11.40 20.82 9.99
N ASP A 146 11.92 20.67 9.66
CA ASP A 146 12.87 20.97 9.41
C ASP A 146 13.48 21.18 9.49
#